data_599b1dedd47fea1e915b2694489de2df
#
_entry.id   599b1dedd47fea1e915b2694489de2df
#
_cell.length_a   1.000
_cell.length_b   1.000
_cell.length_c   1.000
_cell.angle_alpha   90.00
_cell.angle_beta   90.00
_cell.angle_gamma   90.00
#
_symmetry.space_group_name_H-M   'P 1'
#
loop_
_entity.id
_entity.type
_entity.pdbx_description
1 polymer ?
#
loop_
_entity_poly.entity_id
_entity_poly.type
_entity_poly.pdbx_seq_one_letter_code
_entity_poly.pdbx_strand_id
1 'polypeptide(L)'
;MEKMKKIGLVASFILMGNILLAQSIADGKKFLNYERFESAEGVFSKLLAANPNDVDAAYWLGQTYLKNTDNPDTVAAKNVYQKALQANPNAPLLMVGMGELELREGKTNDARNRFETAISLAKKKDLDETLLAVGRANVDAKSGDAVYAVDKLKQAAEKNKKSAEIQNELGDAYRKLIDGANATISYQNALAIDPKNARSSFMIGRIYETQGYGQEAIYMKYYNDAIAADPNFAPVYYWLYQYYYQRDVNKAKEYLDKYVAVADADSKNCYAEASLAYVSKLYDDAIAKANSCITSAGAKAFPNLYGLIAYSYDKKGDSLNAKKYFEEFFTKVVPENIGPNDYATYGKILLKFPGQDSLAVQYVDKAIALDTVPANKLEYIKDVAASLITAGKFADAGKWYGKILALKPNYGKVDMYYAGYNDYRGGNYKSADSVFHIYQEKYPADAYGWYLGARAKEGIDSTNELGLAKPLYEKVIGISDTTQDKASIKNFAIPANRYMVAYFYNIKHETDSALYYNNKILEIDPTDATALKTKDALEGVLKKQTEAADKATKPAPAKK
;
A
#
# COMPACT_ATOMS: atom_id res chain seq x y z
N MET A 1 44.81 -33.14 -79.73
CA MET A 1 45.55 -33.24 -78.47
C MET A 1 44.89 -32.26 -77.53
N GLU A 2 44.40 -32.68 -76.52
CA GLU A 2 44.13 -32.16 -75.16
C GLU A 2 42.81 -32.69 -74.62
N LYS A 3 42.99 -33.52 -73.59
CA LYS A 3 41.88 -34.13 -72.87
C LYS A 3 41.37 -33.11 -71.82
N MET A 4 40.19 -32.54 -72.04
CA MET A 4 39.50 -31.84 -71.03
C MET A 4 38.87 -32.80 -70.02
N LYS A 5 39.37 -32.83 -68.85
CA LYS A 5 38.81 -33.53 -67.70
C LYS A 5 37.52 -32.77 -67.24
N LYS A 6 36.38 -33.44 -67.34
CA LYS A 6 35.14 -33.00 -66.66
C LYS A 6 35.27 -33.25 -65.21
N ILE A 7 35.38 -32.18 -64.43
CA ILE A 7 35.24 -32.19 -62.94
C ILE A 7 33.74 -32.12 -62.70
N GLY A 8 33.18 -33.20 -62.20
CA GLY A 8 31.80 -33.23 -61.69
C GLY A 8 31.75 -32.58 -60.33
N LEU A 9 31.04 -31.43 -60.25
CA LEU A 9 30.73 -30.78 -59.02
C LEU A 9 29.58 -31.51 -58.32
N VAL A 10 29.89 -32.37 -57.34
CA VAL A 10 28.89 -32.98 -56.49
C VAL A 10 28.50 -31.89 -55.44
N ALA A 11 27.37 -31.24 -55.71
CA ALA A 11 26.74 -30.36 -54.72
C ALA A 11 26.15 -31.22 -53.60
N SER A 12 26.89 -31.40 -52.53
CA SER A 12 26.35 -31.95 -51.28
C SER A 12 25.39 -30.94 -50.69
N PHE A 13 24.10 -31.12 -50.93
CA PHE A 13 23.05 -30.50 -50.14
C PHE A 13 23.15 -31.07 -48.70
N ILE A 14 23.85 -30.38 -47.82
CA ILE A 14 23.73 -30.59 -46.37
C ILE A 14 22.32 -30.12 -46.02
N LEU A 15 21.34 -31.04 -45.99
CA LEU A 15 20.12 -30.88 -45.25
C LEU A 15 20.54 -30.73 -43.77
N MET A 16 20.75 -29.49 -43.31
CA MET A 16 20.61 -29.16 -41.89
C MET A 16 19.13 -29.39 -41.57
N GLY A 17 18.77 -30.64 -41.31
CA GLY A 17 17.56 -30.96 -40.61
C GLY A 17 17.67 -30.26 -39.25
N ASN A 18 16.95 -29.15 -39.07
CA ASN A 18 16.57 -28.71 -37.76
C ASN A 18 15.88 -29.92 -37.12
N ILE A 19 16.61 -30.65 -36.27
CA ILE A 19 16.00 -31.56 -35.32
C ILE A 19 15.25 -30.62 -34.39
N LEU A 20 14.01 -30.28 -34.74
CA LEU A 20 13.02 -29.79 -33.82
C LEU A 20 12.87 -30.91 -32.79
N LEU A 21 13.62 -30.82 -31.69
CA LEU A 21 13.36 -31.62 -30.51
C LEU A 21 11.87 -31.46 -30.23
N ALA A 22 11.12 -32.55 -30.38
CA ALA A 22 9.70 -32.54 -30.14
C ALA A 22 9.47 -32.06 -28.73
N GLN A 23 8.89 -30.89 -28.59
CA GLN A 23 8.55 -30.33 -27.27
C GLN A 23 7.64 -31.31 -26.53
N SER A 24 7.91 -31.52 -25.25
CA SER A 24 7.20 -32.48 -24.41
C SER A 24 6.38 -31.79 -23.32
N ILE A 25 5.46 -32.53 -22.70
CA ILE A 25 4.75 -32.07 -21.49
C ILE A 25 5.76 -31.63 -20.40
N ALA A 26 6.87 -32.36 -20.26
CA ALA A 26 7.94 -32.02 -19.29
C ALA A 26 8.58 -30.67 -19.59
N ASP A 27 8.81 -30.31 -20.86
CA ASP A 27 9.34 -28.99 -21.23
C ASP A 27 8.38 -27.86 -20.87
N GLY A 28 7.08 -28.02 -21.15
CA GLY A 28 6.05 -27.07 -20.78
C GLY A 28 5.94 -26.90 -19.26
N LYS A 29 5.94 -28.00 -18.50
CA LYS A 29 5.98 -27.98 -17.02
C LYS A 29 7.24 -27.27 -16.48
N LYS A 30 8.38 -27.46 -17.12
CA LYS A 30 9.63 -26.78 -16.77
C LYS A 30 9.49 -25.27 -16.96
N PHE A 31 8.91 -24.82 -18.07
CA PHE A 31 8.63 -23.40 -18.30
C PHE A 31 7.66 -22.82 -17.26
N LEU A 32 6.60 -23.56 -16.89
CA LEU A 32 5.70 -23.16 -15.79
C LEU A 32 6.44 -23.00 -14.45
N ASN A 33 7.36 -23.93 -14.15
CA ASN A 33 8.17 -23.84 -12.95
C ASN A 33 9.12 -22.62 -12.96
N TYR A 34 9.47 -22.12 -14.13
CA TYR A 34 10.28 -20.91 -14.34
C TYR A 34 9.44 -19.64 -14.45
N GLU A 35 8.12 -19.72 -14.27
CA GLU A 35 7.15 -18.64 -14.51
C GLU A 35 7.24 -18.05 -15.93
N ARG A 36 7.65 -18.88 -16.91
CA ARG A 36 7.71 -18.57 -18.33
C ARG A 36 6.41 -18.98 -19.00
N PHE A 37 5.37 -18.18 -18.77
CA PHE A 37 3.99 -18.55 -19.17
C PHE A 37 3.78 -18.56 -20.67
N GLU A 38 4.37 -17.62 -21.42
CA GLU A 38 4.27 -17.59 -22.90
C GLU A 38 5.00 -18.78 -23.53
N SER A 39 6.18 -19.14 -23.01
CA SER A 39 6.91 -20.34 -23.44
C SER A 39 6.12 -21.60 -23.17
N ALA A 40 5.50 -21.73 -21.99
CA ALA A 40 4.67 -22.88 -21.62
C ALA A 40 3.41 -22.99 -22.50
N GLU A 41 2.69 -21.88 -22.72
CA GLU A 41 1.54 -21.80 -23.61
C GLU A 41 1.92 -22.25 -25.01
N GLY A 42 3.05 -21.79 -25.55
CA GLY A 42 3.56 -22.17 -26.85
C GLY A 42 3.82 -23.67 -26.98
N VAL A 43 4.35 -24.32 -25.92
CA VAL A 43 4.58 -25.77 -25.90
C VAL A 43 3.25 -26.53 -25.91
N PHE A 44 2.37 -26.26 -24.95
CA PHE A 44 1.12 -27.00 -24.80
C PHE A 44 0.16 -26.79 -25.97
N SER A 45 0.11 -25.58 -26.54
CA SER A 45 -0.68 -25.29 -27.74
C SER A 45 -0.20 -26.07 -28.94
N LYS A 46 1.13 -26.23 -29.13
CA LYS A 46 1.68 -27.07 -30.21
C LYS A 46 1.36 -28.55 -30.01
N LEU A 47 1.43 -29.06 -28.79
CA LEU A 47 1.05 -30.43 -28.46
C LEU A 47 -0.43 -30.69 -28.78
N LEU A 48 -1.32 -29.77 -28.39
CA LEU A 48 -2.74 -29.86 -28.74
C LEU A 48 -3.03 -29.68 -30.21
N ALA A 49 -2.27 -28.88 -30.93
CA ALA A 49 -2.39 -28.80 -32.40
C ALA A 49 -2.01 -30.12 -33.09
N ALA A 50 -1.01 -30.82 -32.54
CA ALA A 50 -0.59 -32.15 -33.05
C ALA A 50 -1.55 -33.27 -32.62
N ASN A 51 -2.08 -33.22 -31.38
CA ASN A 51 -3.07 -34.17 -30.86
C ASN A 51 -4.16 -33.43 -30.06
N PRO A 52 -5.28 -33.08 -30.70
CA PRO A 52 -6.39 -32.35 -30.04
C PRO A 52 -7.05 -33.08 -28.86
N ASN A 53 -6.81 -34.38 -28.72
CA ASN A 53 -7.35 -35.22 -27.63
C ASN A 53 -6.33 -35.48 -26.51
N ASP A 54 -5.19 -34.80 -26.52
CA ASP A 54 -4.17 -34.90 -25.46
C ASP A 54 -4.66 -34.28 -24.18
N VAL A 55 -5.05 -35.14 -23.21
CA VAL A 55 -5.59 -34.73 -21.92
C VAL A 55 -4.55 -33.95 -21.09
N ASP A 56 -3.29 -34.39 -21.12
CA ASP A 56 -2.22 -33.76 -20.33
C ASP A 56 -1.88 -32.38 -20.90
N ALA A 57 -1.77 -32.27 -22.22
CA ALA A 57 -1.55 -30.98 -22.88
C ALA A 57 -2.70 -30.00 -22.61
N ALA A 58 -3.95 -30.46 -22.63
CA ALA A 58 -5.12 -29.63 -22.33
C ALA A 58 -5.14 -29.21 -20.86
N TYR A 59 -4.84 -30.11 -19.93
CA TYR A 59 -4.76 -29.79 -18.50
C TYR A 59 -3.69 -28.73 -18.25
N TRP A 60 -2.48 -28.95 -18.75
CA TRP A 60 -1.38 -28.03 -18.49
C TRP A 60 -1.51 -26.69 -19.22
N LEU A 61 -2.16 -26.66 -20.38
CA LEU A 61 -2.50 -25.37 -21.02
C LEU A 61 -3.47 -24.56 -20.16
N GLY A 62 -4.51 -25.20 -19.63
CA GLY A 62 -5.42 -24.54 -18.71
C GLY A 62 -4.72 -24.08 -17.43
N GLN A 63 -3.81 -24.91 -16.86
CA GLN A 63 -2.98 -24.51 -15.73
C GLN A 63 -2.07 -23.32 -16.06
N THR A 64 -1.56 -23.23 -17.28
CA THR A 64 -0.76 -22.08 -17.72
C THR A 64 -1.54 -20.77 -17.62
N TYR A 65 -2.80 -20.78 -18.08
CA TYR A 65 -3.68 -19.62 -17.97
C TYR A 65 -4.05 -19.25 -16.52
N LEU A 66 -4.19 -20.25 -15.63
CA LEU A 66 -4.56 -20.03 -14.24
C LEU A 66 -3.40 -19.63 -13.33
N LYS A 67 -2.17 -20.09 -13.64
CA LYS A 67 -0.96 -19.81 -12.84
C LYS A 67 -0.34 -18.45 -13.11
N ASN A 68 -0.69 -17.78 -14.19
CA ASN A 68 -0.31 -16.40 -14.42
C ASN A 68 -1.10 -15.49 -13.45
N THR A 69 -0.63 -15.37 -12.22
CA THR A 69 -1.32 -14.64 -11.13
C THR A 69 -1.46 -13.15 -11.40
N ASP A 70 -0.62 -12.60 -12.27
CA ASP A 70 -0.68 -11.18 -12.63
C ASP A 70 -1.84 -10.89 -13.60
N ASN A 71 -2.19 -11.89 -14.44
CA ASN A 71 -3.30 -11.81 -15.38
C ASN A 71 -3.91 -13.19 -15.65
N PRO A 72 -4.64 -13.80 -14.70
CA PRO A 72 -5.21 -15.14 -14.88
C PRO A 72 -6.35 -15.10 -15.89
N ASP A 73 -6.26 -15.92 -16.93
CA ASP A 73 -7.32 -16.08 -17.94
C ASP A 73 -8.19 -17.31 -17.61
N THR A 74 -9.15 -17.11 -16.71
CA THR A 74 -10.11 -18.16 -16.32
C THR A 74 -11.04 -18.57 -17.45
N VAL A 75 -11.30 -17.67 -18.40
CA VAL A 75 -12.16 -17.95 -19.56
C VAL A 75 -11.44 -18.85 -20.54
N ALA A 76 -10.18 -18.55 -20.88
CA ALA A 76 -9.37 -19.41 -21.74
C ALA A 76 -9.16 -20.80 -21.13
N ALA A 77 -8.84 -20.89 -19.83
CA ALA A 77 -8.71 -22.15 -19.11
C ALA A 77 -10.01 -22.98 -19.19
N LYS A 78 -11.16 -22.35 -18.90
CA LYS A 78 -12.48 -23.00 -18.97
C LYS A 78 -12.78 -23.57 -20.35
N ASN A 79 -12.52 -22.78 -21.41
CA ASN A 79 -12.75 -23.20 -22.80
C ASN A 79 -11.89 -24.41 -23.18
N VAL A 80 -10.61 -24.41 -22.78
CA VAL A 80 -9.71 -25.54 -23.03
C VAL A 80 -10.21 -26.80 -22.30
N TYR A 81 -10.52 -26.72 -21.03
CA TYR A 81 -11.01 -27.87 -20.25
C TYR A 81 -12.35 -28.39 -20.77
N GLN A 82 -13.32 -27.51 -21.06
CA GLN A 82 -14.63 -27.94 -21.58
C GLN A 82 -14.51 -28.63 -22.92
N LYS A 83 -13.71 -28.08 -23.87
CA LYS A 83 -13.47 -28.68 -25.16
C LYS A 83 -12.83 -30.07 -25.05
N ALA A 84 -11.82 -30.21 -24.19
CA ALA A 84 -11.14 -31.49 -23.96
C ALA A 84 -12.03 -32.52 -23.27
N LEU A 85 -12.93 -32.10 -22.35
CA LEU A 85 -13.92 -32.95 -21.69
C LEU A 85 -15.00 -33.46 -22.65
N GLN A 86 -15.34 -32.74 -23.72
CA GLN A 86 -16.26 -33.24 -24.75
C GLN A 86 -15.72 -34.53 -25.44
N ALA A 87 -14.40 -34.57 -25.65
CA ALA A 87 -13.76 -35.77 -26.23
C ALA A 87 -13.40 -36.82 -25.16
N ASN A 88 -13.14 -36.40 -23.92
CA ASN A 88 -12.69 -37.25 -22.82
C ASN A 88 -13.53 -37.02 -21.56
N PRO A 89 -14.83 -37.40 -21.52
CA PRO A 89 -15.76 -37.01 -20.44
C PRO A 89 -15.34 -37.45 -19.02
N ASN A 90 -14.55 -38.52 -18.94
CA ASN A 90 -14.12 -39.12 -17.68
C ASN A 90 -12.62 -38.87 -17.39
N ALA A 91 -12.00 -37.84 -18.00
CA ALA A 91 -10.60 -37.50 -17.76
C ALA A 91 -10.39 -36.85 -16.38
N PRO A 92 -9.74 -37.51 -15.41
CA PRO A 92 -9.63 -36.99 -14.05
C PRO A 92 -8.94 -35.63 -13.97
N LEU A 93 -7.84 -35.42 -14.68
CA LEU A 93 -7.09 -34.16 -14.66
C LEU A 93 -7.94 -32.98 -15.16
N LEU A 94 -8.72 -33.17 -16.23
CA LEU A 94 -9.59 -32.11 -16.75
C LEU A 94 -10.74 -31.80 -15.79
N MET A 95 -11.25 -32.80 -15.08
CA MET A 95 -12.23 -32.60 -14.01
C MET A 95 -11.61 -31.79 -12.86
N VAL A 96 -10.37 -32.08 -12.50
CA VAL A 96 -9.66 -31.30 -11.47
C VAL A 96 -9.49 -29.85 -11.92
N GLY A 97 -9.10 -29.60 -13.18
CA GLY A 97 -9.00 -28.25 -13.73
C GLY A 97 -10.33 -27.47 -13.65
N MET A 98 -11.47 -28.14 -13.98
CA MET A 98 -12.80 -27.54 -13.81
C MET A 98 -13.15 -27.28 -12.33
N GLY A 99 -12.76 -28.18 -11.42
CA GLY A 99 -12.94 -27.99 -9.99
C GLY A 99 -12.11 -26.81 -9.45
N GLU A 100 -10.92 -26.57 -9.98
CA GLU A 100 -10.14 -25.38 -9.63
C GLU A 100 -10.85 -24.09 -10.05
N LEU A 101 -11.46 -24.07 -11.24
CA LEU A 101 -12.28 -22.92 -11.67
C LEU A 101 -13.49 -22.70 -10.74
N GLU A 102 -14.13 -23.78 -10.31
CA GLU A 102 -15.23 -23.70 -9.31
C GLU A 102 -14.74 -23.14 -7.97
N LEU A 103 -13.55 -23.52 -7.51
CA LEU A 103 -12.94 -22.89 -6.34
C LEU A 103 -12.74 -21.40 -6.55
N ARG A 104 -12.21 -20.97 -7.68
CA ARG A 104 -12.00 -19.55 -8.00
C ARG A 104 -13.31 -18.76 -8.08
N GLU A 105 -14.41 -19.43 -8.45
CA GLU A 105 -15.77 -18.88 -8.41
C GLU A 105 -16.42 -18.92 -7.00
N GLY A 106 -15.74 -19.47 -5.98
CA GLY A 106 -16.26 -19.63 -4.62
C GLY A 106 -17.21 -20.81 -4.41
N LYS A 107 -17.36 -21.67 -5.43
CA LYS A 107 -18.21 -22.87 -5.40
C LYS A 107 -17.50 -24.08 -4.77
N THR A 108 -17.13 -23.94 -3.51
CA THR A 108 -16.26 -24.90 -2.81
C THR A 108 -16.83 -26.32 -2.71
N ASN A 109 -18.16 -26.45 -2.52
CA ASN A 109 -18.82 -27.76 -2.45
C ASN A 109 -18.85 -28.46 -3.81
N ASP A 110 -19.13 -27.74 -4.89
CA ASP A 110 -19.14 -28.29 -6.24
C ASP A 110 -17.73 -28.76 -6.62
N ALA A 111 -16.73 -27.93 -6.34
CA ALA A 111 -15.33 -28.27 -6.54
C ALA A 111 -14.94 -29.54 -5.77
N ARG A 112 -15.32 -29.66 -4.50
CA ARG A 112 -15.04 -30.82 -3.67
C ARG A 112 -15.66 -32.10 -4.26
N ASN A 113 -16.93 -32.05 -4.64
CA ASN A 113 -17.62 -33.19 -5.26
C ASN A 113 -16.95 -33.60 -6.57
N ARG A 114 -16.52 -32.63 -7.38
CA ARG A 114 -15.81 -32.89 -8.63
C ARG A 114 -14.42 -33.51 -8.38
N PHE A 115 -13.69 -33.08 -7.38
CA PHE A 115 -12.39 -33.67 -7.01
C PHE A 115 -12.55 -35.13 -6.57
N GLU A 116 -13.51 -35.42 -5.70
CA GLU A 116 -13.75 -36.82 -5.26
C GLU A 116 -14.21 -37.71 -6.44
N THR A 117 -14.99 -37.15 -7.37
CA THR A 117 -15.35 -37.85 -8.61
C THR A 117 -14.11 -38.14 -9.46
N ALA A 118 -13.24 -37.15 -9.66
CA ALA A 118 -11.99 -37.31 -10.42
C ALA A 118 -11.08 -38.38 -9.78
N ILE A 119 -10.93 -38.36 -8.46
CA ILE A 119 -10.15 -39.37 -7.73
C ILE A 119 -10.75 -40.78 -7.92
N SER A 120 -12.08 -40.92 -7.86
CA SER A 120 -12.76 -42.21 -8.04
C SER A 120 -12.62 -42.78 -9.46
N LEU A 121 -12.51 -41.95 -10.46
CA LEU A 121 -12.33 -42.32 -11.86
C LEU A 121 -10.85 -42.56 -12.23
N ALA A 122 -9.92 -42.11 -11.41
CA ALA A 122 -8.49 -42.27 -11.68
C ALA A 122 -8.07 -43.75 -11.67
N LYS A 123 -7.37 -44.18 -12.71
CA LYS A 123 -6.77 -45.50 -12.74
C LYS A 123 -5.66 -45.59 -11.71
N LYS A 124 -5.43 -46.80 -11.18
CA LYS A 124 -4.41 -47.03 -10.14
C LYS A 124 -3.03 -46.44 -10.46
N LYS A 125 -2.62 -46.45 -11.74
CA LYS A 125 -1.33 -45.93 -12.20
C LYS A 125 -1.28 -44.40 -12.31
N ASP A 126 -2.43 -43.73 -12.40
CA ASP A 126 -2.57 -42.28 -12.60
C ASP A 126 -3.14 -41.59 -11.32
N LEU A 127 -3.32 -42.36 -10.24
CA LEU A 127 -3.96 -41.90 -9.01
C LEU A 127 -3.09 -40.88 -8.25
N ASP A 128 -1.79 -41.08 -8.20
CA ASP A 128 -0.84 -40.14 -7.57
C ASP A 128 -0.86 -38.79 -8.29
N GLU A 129 -0.89 -38.77 -9.62
CA GLU A 129 -0.97 -37.54 -10.41
C GLU A 129 -2.32 -36.83 -10.21
N THR A 130 -3.44 -37.58 -10.15
CA THR A 130 -4.76 -37.00 -9.87
C THR A 130 -4.82 -36.39 -8.47
N LEU A 131 -4.31 -37.09 -7.45
CA LEU A 131 -4.22 -36.58 -6.08
C LEU A 131 -3.31 -35.34 -5.98
N LEU A 132 -2.18 -35.34 -6.70
CA LEU A 132 -1.28 -34.19 -6.82
C LEU A 132 -2.02 -32.99 -7.42
N ALA A 133 -2.74 -33.19 -8.52
CA ALA A 133 -3.51 -32.14 -9.18
C ALA A 133 -4.60 -31.55 -8.26
N VAL A 134 -5.30 -32.40 -7.52
CA VAL A 134 -6.31 -31.96 -6.52
C VAL A 134 -5.68 -31.14 -5.40
N GLY A 135 -4.53 -31.59 -4.91
CA GLY A 135 -3.75 -30.83 -3.91
C GLY A 135 -3.37 -29.46 -4.45
N ARG A 136 -2.77 -29.41 -5.64
CA ARG A 136 -2.38 -28.17 -6.33
C ARG A 136 -3.55 -27.20 -6.51
N ALA A 137 -4.69 -27.66 -7.01
CA ALA A 137 -5.89 -26.83 -7.20
C ALA A 137 -6.35 -26.14 -5.91
N ASN A 138 -6.26 -26.85 -4.76
CA ASN A 138 -6.59 -26.31 -3.45
C ASN A 138 -5.49 -25.39 -2.87
N VAL A 139 -4.24 -25.52 -3.30
CA VAL A 139 -3.16 -24.60 -2.97
C VAL A 139 -3.29 -23.31 -3.77
N ASP A 140 -3.45 -23.42 -5.09
CA ASP A 140 -3.39 -22.29 -6.03
C ASP A 140 -4.65 -21.39 -5.96
N ALA A 141 -5.84 -21.96 -5.73
CA ALA A 141 -7.06 -21.19 -5.60
C ALA A 141 -7.16 -20.53 -4.21
N LYS A 142 -7.50 -19.23 -4.16
CA LYS A 142 -7.65 -18.47 -2.89
C LYS A 142 -8.62 -19.14 -1.92
N SER A 143 -9.78 -19.60 -2.41
CA SER A 143 -10.82 -20.29 -1.63
C SER A 143 -10.56 -21.79 -1.45
N GLY A 144 -9.40 -22.30 -1.89
CA GLY A 144 -9.06 -23.69 -1.75
C GLY A 144 -8.74 -24.08 -0.31
N ASP A 145 -9.10 -25.32 0.05
CA ASP A 145 -8.92 -25.91 1.38
C ASP A 145 -7.50 -26.51 1.53
N ALA A 146 -6.65 -25.81 2.26
CA ALA A 146 -5.26 -26.23 2.46
C ALA A 146 -5.13 -27.50 3.33
N VAL A 147 -6.07 -27.78 4.25
CA VAL A 147 -6.05 -29.02 5.05
C VAL A 147 -6.36 -30.21 4.15
N TYR A 148 -7.36 -30.07 3.29
CA TYR A 148 -7.67 -31.08 2.29
C TYR A 148 -6.52 -31.28 1.28
N ALA A 149 -5.86 -30.19 0.85
CA ALA A 149 -4.68 -30.29 0.00
C ALA A 149 -3.59 -31.15 0.66
N VAL A 150 -3.25 -30.88 1.91
CA VAL A 150 -2.27 -31.68 2.67
C VAL A 150 -2.65 -33.15 2.73
N ASP A 151 -3.93 -33.47 3.00
CA ASP A 151 -4.41 -34.85 3.02
C ASP A 151 -4.21 -35.55 1.66
N LYS A 152 -4.64 -34.93 0.55
CA LYS A 152 -4.51 -35.54 -0.78
C LYS A 152 -3.05 -35.63 -1.23
N LEU A 153 -2.22 -34.65 -0.90
CA LEU A 153 -0.79 -34.68 -1.23
C LEU A 153 -0.01 -35.71 -0.43
N LYS A 154 -0.38 -35.97 0.83
CA LYS A 154 0.18 -37.09 1.61
C LYS A 154 -0.21 -38.44 0.97
N GLN A 155 -1.45 -38.61 0.56
CA GLN A 155 -1.88 -39.81 -0.16
C GLN A 155 -1.12 -39.97 -1.48
N ALA A 156 -0.86 -38.89 -2.24
CA ALA A 156 -0.04 -38.90 -3.44
C ALA A 156 1.40 -39.34 -3.12
N ALA A 157 2.01 -38.80 -2.04
CA ALA A 157 3.38 -39.12 -1.62
C ALA A 157 3.52 -40.60 -1.18
N GLU A 158 2.48 -41.19 -0.58
CA GLU A 158 2.45 -42.63 -0.26
C GLU A 158 2.47 -43.50 -1.53
N LYS A 159 1.78 -43.05 -2.60
CA LYS A 159 1.77 -43.76 -3.89
C LYS A 159 3.05 -43.58 -4.67
N ASN A 160 3.64 -42.38 -4.63
CA ASN A 160 4.85 -42.04 -5.37
C ASN A 160 5.89 -41.36 -4.46
N LYS A 161 6.67 -42.17 -3.75
CA LYS A 161 7.69 -41.71 -2.78
C LYS A 161 8.91 -41.03 -3.44
N LYS A 162 9.04 -41.13 -4.79
CA LYS A 162 10.18 -40.59 -5.53
C LYS A 162 9.85 -39.31 -6.30
N SER A 163 8.71 -38.70 -6.08
CA SER A 163 8.31 -37.47 -6.73
C SER A 163 8.71 -36.25 -5.89
N ALA A 164 9.71 -35.52 -6.30
CA ALA A 164 10.08 -34.23 -5.75
C ALA A 164 8.96 -33.20 -5.94
N GLU A 165 8.20 -33.30 -7.05
CA GLU A 165 7.06 -32.42 -7.35
C GLU A 165 5.96 -32.54 -6.27
N ILE A 166 5.60 -33.77 -5.84
CA ILE A 166 4.61 -33.97 -4.78
C ILE A 166 5.10 -33.36 -3.45
N GLN A 167 6.38 -33.51 -3.14
CA GLN A 167 6.95 -32.91 -1.93
C GLN A 167 6.98 -31.39 -1.98
N ASN A 168 7.24 -30.78 -3.15
CA ASN A 168 7.13 -29.34 -3.36
C ASN A 168 5.70 -28.82 -3.13
N GLU A 169 4.72 -29.47 -3.74
CA GLU A 169 3.31 -29.07 -3.57
C GLU A 169 2.82 -29.28 -2.12
N LEU A 170 3.33 -30.31 -1.43
CA LEU A 170 3.06 -30.50 0.01
C LEU A 170 3.67 -29.35 0.84
N GLY A 171 4.87 -28.90 0.48
CA GLY A 171 5.48 -27.70 1.06
C GLY A 171 4.63 -26.45 0.84
N ASP A 172 4.09 -26.27 -0.36
CA ASP A 172 3.19 -25.15 -0.68
C ASP A 172 1.88 -25.21 0.09
N ALA A 173 1.30 -26.42 0.26
CA ALA A 173 0.10 -26.61 1.07
C ALA A 173 0.33 -26.23 2.55
N TYR A 174 1.46 -26.61 3.12
CA TYR A 174 1.83 -26.19 4.47
C TYR A 174 2.11 -24.69 4.59
N ARG A 175 2.70 -24.09 3.56
CA ARG A 175 2.85 -22.62 3.54
C ARG A 175 1.50 -21.91 3.53
N LYS A 176 0.52 -22.42 2.79
CA LYS A 176 -0.85 -21.88 2.80
C LYS A 176 -1.50 -21.98 4.19
N LEU A 177 -1.12 -22.99 5.00
CA LEU A 177 -1.50 -23.13 6.42
C LEU A 177 -0.65 -22.27 7.38
N ILE A 178 0.33 -21.52 6.86
CA ILE A 178 1.31 -20.77 7.67
C ILE A 178 2.16 -21.71 8.57
N ASP A 179 2.30 -22.97 8.18
CA ASP A 179 3.12 -23.96 8.87
C ASP A 179 4.52 -24.04 8.20
N GLY A 180 5.38 -23.08 8.55
CA GLY A 180 6.73 -22.99 7.98
C GLY A 180 7.62 -24.18 8.32
N ALA A 181 7.40 -24.85 9.45
CA ALA A 181 8.19 -26.02 9.86
C ALA A 181 7.94 -27.21 8.92
N ASN A 182 6.68 -27.62 8.77
CA ASN A 182 6.32 -28.73 7.88
C ASN A 182 6.54 -28.39 6.40
N ALA A 183 6.39 -27.12 6.01
CA ALA A 183 6.75 -26.67 4.67
C ALA A 183 8.24 -26.87 4.39
N THR A 184 9.11 -26.45 5.31
CA THR A 184 10.58 -26.63 5.19
C THR A 184 10.95 -28.11 5.09
N ILE A 185 10.38 -28.97 5.94
CA ILE A 185 10.59 -30.41 5.88
C ILE A 185 10.21 -30.98 4.52
N SER A 186 9.07 -30.58 3.97
CA SER A 186 8.58 -31.06 2.67
C SER A 186 9.54 -30.65 1.53
N TYR A 187 10.03 -29.41 1.50
CA TYR A 187 11.01 -28.97 0.52
C TYR A 187 12.38 -29.67 0.71
N GLN A 188 12.79 -29.96 1.94
CA GLN A 188 13.99 -30.75 2.21
C GLN A 188 13.85 -32.19 1.70
N ASN A 189 12.66 -32.80 1.84
CA ASN A 189 12.36 -34.10 1.25
C ASN A 189 12.44 -34.04 -0.29
N ALA A 190 11.95 -32.95 -0.92
CA ALA A 190 12.10 -32.76 -2.35
C ALA A 190 13.58 -32.66 -2.77
N LEU A 191 14.42 -31.96 -2.01
CA LEU A 191 15.87 -31.87 -2.22
C LEU A 191 16.58 -33.21 -1.99
N ALA A 192 16.11 -34.05 -1.07
CA ALA A 192 16.63 -35.39 -0.86
C ALA A 192 16.36 -36.33 -2.05
N ILE A 193 15.23 -36.11 -2.76
CA ILE A 193 14.87 -36.83 -3.98
C ILE A 193 15.60 -36.26 -5.19
N ASP A 194 15.60 -34.94 -5.35
CA ASP A 194 16.27 -34.22 -6.43
C ASP A 194 17.14 -33.09 -5.84
N PRO A 195 18.46 -33.33 -5.66
CA PRO A 195 19.36 -32.31 -5.10
C PRO A 195 19.53 -31.04 -5.96
N LYS A 196 19.10 -31.09 -7.22
CA LYS A 196 19.11 -29.94 -8.16
C LYS A 196 17.77 -29.22 -8.25
N ASN A 197 16.87 -29.45 -7.33
CA ASN A 197 15.58 -28.79 -7.29
C ASN A 197 15.72 -27.33 -6.84
N ALA A 198 15.94 -26.43 -7.80
CA ALA A 198 16.12 -24.99 -7.53
C ALA A 198 14.90 -24.40 -6.81
N ARG A 199 13.67 -24.83 -7.16
CA ARG A 199 12.44 -24.37 -6.52
C ARG A 199 12.42 -24.67 -5.02
N SER A 200 12.79 -25.88 -4.63
CA SER A 200 12.81 -26.26 -3.21
C SER A 200 13.77 -25.39 -2.41
N SER A 201 15.01 -25.19 -2.90
CA SER A 201 16.00 -24.30 -2.26
C SER A 201 15.44 -22.87 -2.16
N PHE A 202 14.91 -22.34 -3.24
CA PHE A 202 14.31 -21.01 -3.26
C PHE A 202 13.20 -20.86 -2.23
N MET A 203 12.27 -21.83 -2.14
CA MET A 203 11.14 -21.78 -1.22
C MET A 203 11.56 -21.90 0.25
N ILE A 204 12.60 -22.67 0.57
CA ILE A 204 13.19 -22.70 1.92
C ILE A 204 13.76 -21.31 2.26
N GLY A 205 14.52 -20.72 1.33
CA GLY A 205 15.01 -19.35 1.49
C GLY A 205 13.88 -18.35 1.80
N ARG A 206 12.77 -18.44 1.07
CA ARG A 206 11.57 -17.60 1.29
C ARG A 206 10.98 -17.78 2.70
N ILE A 207 10.96 -18.98 3.24
CA ILE A 207 10.49 -19.23 4.60
C ILE A 207 11.42 -18.59 5.64
N TYR A 208 12.74 -18.77 5.52
CA TYR A 208 13.70 -18.15 6.43
C TYR A 208 13.69 -16.63 6.37
N GLU A 209 13.46 -16.06 5.20
CA GLU A 209 13.35 -14.60 5.05
C GLU A 209 12.18 -14.02 5.88
N THR A 210 11.05 -14.73 6.01
CA THR A 210 9.92 -14.28 6.85
C THR A 210 10.27 -14.21 8.34
N GLN A 211 11.36 -14.81 8.78
CA GLN A 211 11.85 -14.78 10.16
C GLN A 211 12.73 -13.54 10.46
N GLY A 212 12.96 -12.70 9.46
CA GLY A 212 13.62 -11.41 9.60
C GLY A 212 15.13 -11.41 9.36
N TYR A 213 15.74 -10.23 9.54
CA TYR A 213 17.15 -9.96 9.18
C TYR A 213 18.17 -10.85 9.88
N GLY A 214 17.87 -11.35 11.07
CA GLY A 214 18.76 -12.29 11.76
C GLY A 214 19.03 -13.58 10.99
N GLN A 215 18.25 -13.90 9.96
CA GLN A 215 18.37 -15.08 9.12
C GLN A 215 18.97 -14.78 7.73
N GLU A 216 19.48 -13.57 7.50
CA GLU A 216 19.93 -13.14 6.16
C GLU A 216 20.98 -14.08 5.56
N ALA A 217 21.98 -14.47 6.32
CA ALA A 217 23.01 -15.40 5.86
C ALA A 217 22.43 -16.76 5.44
N ILE A 218 21.35 -17.21 6.09
CA ILE A 218 20.70 -18.49 5.82
C ILE A 218 19.87 -18.39 4.53
N TYR A 219 18.96 -17.41 4.44
CA TYR A 219 18.10 -17.35 3.26
C TYR A 219 18.88 -16.97 1.99
N MET A 220 19.91 -16.13 2.08
CA MET A 220 20.77 -15.83 0.95
C MET A 220 21.58 -17.06 0.48
N LYS A 221 22.01 -17.93 1.41
CA LYS A 221 22.61 -19.21 1.04
C LYS A 221 21.64 -20.04 0.19
N TYR A 222 20.38 -20.19 0.62
CA TYR A 222 19.38 -20.97 -0.12
C TYR A 222 19.06 -20.36 -1.49
N TYR A 223 19.03 -19.03 -1.63
CA TYR A 223 18.88 -18.39 -2.94
C TYR A 223 20.08 -18.66 -3.86
N ASN A 224 21.30 -18.63 -3.33
CA ASN A 224 22.49 -18.99 -4.10
C ASN A 224 22.51 -20.48 -4.45
N ASP A 225 22.07 -21.37 -3.56
CA ASP A 225 21.92 -22.80 -3.84
C ASP A 225 20.90 -23.03 -4.98
N ALA A 226 19.80 -22.28 -5.03
CA ALA A 226 18.83 -22.34 -6.12
C ALA A 226 19.44 -21.93 -7.47
N ILE A 227 20.23 -20.84 -7.49
CA ILE A 227 20.94 -20.36 -8.68
C ILE A 227 21.98 -21.40 -9.14
N ALA A 228 22.72 -22.00 -8.20
CA ALA A 228 23.73 -23.01 -8.51
C ALA A 228 23.09 -24.32 -9.02
N ALA A 229 21.91 -24.68 -8.49
CA ALA A 229 21.18 -25.87 -8.91
C ALA A 229 20.61 -25.74 -10.34
N ASP A 230 20.05 -24.58 -10.66
CA ASP A 230 19.54 -24.26 -12.00
C ASP A 230 19.70 -22.77 -12.34
N PRO A 231 20.72 -22.39 -13.12
CA PRO A 231 20.93 -21.00 -13.55
C PRO A 231 19.81 -20.40 -14.41
N ASN A 232 18.86 -21.20 -14.92
CA ASN A 232 17.72 -20.73 -15.70
C ASN A 232 16.44 -20.56 -14.86
N PHE A 233 16.50 -20.79 -13.54
CA PHE A 233 15.37 -20.64 -12.65
C PHE A 233 15.06 -19.16 -12.41
N ALA A 234 14.27 -18.57 -13.30
CA ALA A 234 13.95 -17.15 -13.32
C ALA A 234 13.39 -16.59 -12.00
N PRO A 235 12.53 -17.29 -11.23
CA PRO A 235 11.93 -16.74 -10.01
C PRO A 235 12.93 -16.24 -8.97
N VAL A 236 14.08 -16.90 -8.80
CA VAL A 236 15.08 -16.46 -7.82
C VAL A 236 15.72 -15.13 -8.19
N TYR A 237 15.96 -14.88 -9.48
CA TYR A 237 16.54 -13.62 -9.93
C TYR A 237 15.56 -12.47 -9.79
N TYR A 238 14.29 -12.68 -10.16
CA TYR A 238 13.25 -11.68 -9.97
C TYR A 238 13.06 -11.33 -8.49
N TRP A 239 13.10 -12.34 -7.61
CA TRP A 239 13.02 -12.14 -6.17
C TRP A 239 14.20 -11.34 -5.62
N LEU A 240 15.42 -11.67 -6.03
CA LEU A 240 16.64 -10.95 -5.62
C LEU A 240 16.65 -9.52 -6.18
N TYR A 241 16.18 -9.31 -7.41
CA TYR A 241 15.94 -7.97 -7.94
C TYR A 241 15.02 -7.18 -7.02
N GLN A 242 13.89 -7.73 -6.62
CA GLN A 242 12.95 -7.05 -5.72
C GLN A 242 13.53 -6.83 -4.32
N TYR A 243 14.27 -7.80 -3.78
CA TYR A 243 14.97 -7.69 -2.50
C TYR A 243 15.92 -6.50 -2.47
N TYR A 244 16.69 -6.28 -3.54
CA TYR A 244 17.65 -5.19 -3.64
C TYR A 244 17.06 -3.89 -4.19
N TYR A 245 15.86 -3.89 -4.71
CA TYR A 245 15.22 -2.77 -5.42
C TYR A 245 15.31 -1.42 -4.71
N GLN A 246 15.14 -1.40 -3.38
CA GLN A 246 15.27 -0.18 -2.57
C GLN A 246 16.53 -0.18 -1.67
N ARG A 247 17.26 -1.30 -1.60
CA ARG A 247 18.43 -1.45 -0.74
C ARG A 247 19.74 -1.14 -1.47
N ASP A 248 19.85 -1.63 -2.71
CA ASP A 248 21.06 -1.50 -3.54
C ASP A 248 20.66 -1.59 -5.02
N VAL A 249 20.49 -0.41 -5.65
CA VAL A 249 20.03 -0.30 -7.05
C VAL A 249 20.99 -1.00 -8.02
N ASN A 250 22.30 -1.05 -7.72
CA ASN A 250 23.28 -1.71 -8.61
C ASN A 250 23.11 -3.23 -8.56
N LYS A 251 22.92 -3.80 -7.38
CA LYS A 251 22.60 -5.23 -7.25
C LYS A 251 21.24 -5.56 -7.81
N ALA A 252 20.23 -4.69 -7.62
CA ALA A 252 18.94 -4.84 -8.25
C ALA A 252 19.07 -4.93 -9.77
N LYS A 253 19.87 -4.05 -10.37
CA LYS A 253 20.16 -4.09 -11.81
C LYS A 253 20.82 -5.39 -12.23
N GLU A 254 21.84 -5.84 -11.50
CA GLU A 254 22.55 -7.10 -11.79
C GLU A 254 21.58 -8.29 -11.84
N TYR A 255 20.69 -8.40 -10.84
CA TYR A 255 19.72 -9.49 -10.80
C TYR A 255 18.61 -9.34 -11.82
N LEU A 256 18.20 -8.10 -12.14
CA LEU A 256 17.25 -7.85 -13.22
C LEU A 256 17.83 -8.26 -14.59
N ASP A 257 19.08 -7.93 -14.88
CA ASP A 257 19.75 -8.33 -16.11
C ASP A 257 19.81 -9.88 -16.24
N LYS A 258 20.08 -10.58 -15.13
CA LYS A 258 20.04 -12.06 -15.09
C LYS A 258 18.63 -12.61 -15.28
N TYR A 259 17.62 -11.99 -14.69
CA TYR A 259 16.22 -12.35 -14.85
C TYR A 259 15.78 -12.23 -16.31
N VAL A 260 16.00 -11.07 -16.92
CA VAL A 260 15.62 -10.80 -18.31
C VAL A 260 16.29 -11.75 -19.30
N ALA A 261 17.52 -12.18 -19.01
CA ALA A 261 18.25 -13.13 -19.85
C ALA A 261 17.61 -14.53 -19.89
N VAL A 262 16.84 -14.92 -18.86
CA VAL A 262 16.27 -16.28 -18.73
C VAL A 262 14.73 -16.33 -18.72
N ALA A 263 14.06 -15.18 -18.55
CA ALA A 263 12.60 -15.06 -18.54
C ALA A 263 12.03 -14.98 -19.96
N ASP A 264 10.70 -15.04 -20.09
CA ASP A 264 10.03 -14.72 -21.34
C ASP A 264 10.15 -13.21 -21.65
N ALA A 265 10.19 -12.87 -22.92
CA ALA A 265 10.23 -11.46 -23.34
C ALA A 265 8.83 -10.84 -23.31
N ASP A 266 8.31 -10.62 -22.12
CA ASP A 266 6.97 -10.11 -21.87
C ASP A 266 6.95 -8.67 -21.30
N SER A 267 5.76 -8.13 -21.12
CA SER A 267 5.57 -6.79 -20.57
C SER A 267 5.86 -6.68 -19.07
N LYS A 268 6.00 -7.80 -18.34
CA LYS A 268 6.43 -7.83 -16.95
C LYS A 268 7.93 -7.51 -16.81
N ASN A 269 8.75 -8.06 -17.73
CA ASN A 269 10.18 -7.71 -17.82
C ASN A 269 10.35 -6.21 -18.08
N CYS A 270 9.58 -5.70 -19.01
CA CYS A 270 9.51 -4.28 -19.34
C CYS A 270 9.13 -3.43 -18.13
N TYR A 271 8.16 -3.87 -17.33
CA TYR A 271 7.77 -3.23 -16.08
C TYR A 271 8.93 -3.21 -15.07
N ALA A 272 9.63 -4.33 -14.91
CA ALA A 272 10.76 -4.42 -13.98
C ALA A 272 11.89 -3.43 -14.35
N GLU A 273 12.22 -3.33 -15.64
CA GLU A 273 13.23 -2.40 -16.13
C GLU A 273 12.79 -0.92 -16.00
N ALA A 274 11.53 -0.59 -16.31
CA ALA A 274 10.98 0.75 -16.10
C ALA A 274 10.93 1.11 -14.60
N SER A 275 10.60 0.15 -13.74
CA SER A 275 10.59 0.30 -12.30
C SER A 275 12.00 0.59 -11.73
N LEU A 276 13.04 -0.03 -12.30
CA LEU A 276 14.41 0.28 -11.91
C LEU A 276 14.78 1.73 -12.23
N ALA A 277 14.37 2.25 -13.39
CA ALA A 277 14.53 3.66 -13.72
C ALA A 277 13.78 4.57 -12.73
N TYR A 278 12.57 4.20 -12.34
CA TYR A 278 11.80 4.95 -11.35
C TYR A 278 12.49 5.04 -9.98
N VAL A 279 12.98 3.91 -9.43
CA VAL A 279 13.67 3.93 -8.13
C VAL A 279 15.01 4.67 -8.19
N SER A 280 15.63 4.69 -9.38
CA SER A 280 16.81 5.51 -9.69
C SER A 280 16.49 7.01 -9.85
N LYS A 281 15.21 7.41 -9.69
CA LYS A 281 14.69 8.77 -9.87
C LYS A 281 14.81 9.30 -11.32
N LEU A 282 15.03 8.42 -12.28
CA LEU A 282 15.05 8.70 -13.72
C LEU A 282 13.61 8.61 -14.26
N TYR A 283 12.73 9.52 -13.81
CA TYR A 283 11.28 9.41 -14.06
C TYR A 283 10.92 9.53 -15.54
N ASP A 284 11.65 10.34 -16.33
CA ASP A 284 11.42 10.45 -17.77
C ASP A 284 11.75 9.16 -18.50
N ASP A 285 12.85 8.50 -18.13
CA ASP A 285 13.23 7.20 -18.69
C ASP A 285 12.22 6.11 -18.30
N ALA A 286 11.75 6.12 -17.05
CA ALA A 286 10.70 5.20 -16.59
C ALA A 286 9.42 5.36 -17.42
N ILE A 287 8.95 6.58 -17.64
CA ILE A 287 7.77 6.91 -18.45
C ILE A 287 7.98 6.47 -19.91
N ALA A 288 9.12 6.84 -20.52
CA ALA A 288 9.40 6.51 -21.92
C ALA A 288 9.44 4.99 -22.13
N LYS A 289 10.13 4.25 -21.25
CA LYS A 289 10.23 2.81 -21.31
C LYS A 289 8.87 2.13 -21.10
N ALA A 290 8.11 2.53 -20.10
CA ALA A 290 6.79 1.98 -19.83
C ALA A 290 5.82 2.22 -21.00
N ASN A 291 5.81 3.41 -21.61
CA ASN A 291 4.99 3.70 -22.78
C ASN A 291 5.40 2.86 -24.01
N SER A 292 6.70 2.67 -24.24
CA SER A 292 7.20 1.79 -25.29
C SER A 292 6.69 0.35 -25.11
N CYS A 293 6.73 -0.14 -23.87
CA CYS A 293 6.26 -1.47 -23.51
C CYS A 293 4.75 -1.63 -23.70
N ILE A 294 3.96 -0.64 -23.29
CA ILE A 294 2.52 -0.61 -23.51
C ILE A 294 2.20 -0.66 -25.00
N THR A 295 2.92 0.12 -25.80
CA THR A 295 2.71 0.18 -27.25
C THR A 295 3.04 -1.15 -27.93
N SER A 296 4.14 -1.80 -27.56
CA SER A 296 4.55 -3.07 -28.16
C SER A 296 3.70 -4.26 -27.72
N ALA A 297 3.25 -4.29 -26.46
CA ALA A 297 2.44 -5.38 -25.93
C ALA A 297 0.93 -5.23 -26.25
N GLY A 298 0.48 -4.01 -26.56
CA GLY A 298 -0.93 -3.73 -26.88
C GLY A 298 -1.88 -4.17 -25.76
N ALA A 299 -2.86 -5.02 -26.08
CA ALA A 299 -3.84 -5.52 -25.12
C ALA A 299 -3.24 -6.44 -24.04
N LYS A 300 -2.06 -7.00 -24.28
CA LYS A 300 -1.31 -7.84 -23.31
C LYS A 300 -0.36 -7.03 -22.42
N ALA A 301 -0.41 -5.70 -22.47
CA ALA A 301 0.45 -4.85 -21.66
C ALA A 301 0.21 -5.11 -20.18
N PHE A 302 1.30 -5.28 -19.39
CA PHE A 302 1.21 -5.48 -17.96
C PHE A 302 0.56 -4.27 -17.29
N PRO A 303 -0.59 -4.43 -16.61
CA PRO A 303 -1.37 -3.29 -16.11
C PRO A 303 -0.61 -2.34 -15.19
N ASN A 304 0.36 -2.86 -14.41
CA ASN A 304 1.16 -2.05 -13.49
C ASN A 304 2.07 -1.02 -14.20
N LEU A 305 2.30 -1.16 -15.52
CA LEU A 305 2.98 -0.12 -16.30
C LEU A 305 2.25 1.23 -16.24
N TYR A 306 0.91 1.21 -16.25
CA TYR A 306 0.10 2.42 -16.13
C TYR A 306 0.26 3.07 -14.74
N GLY A 307 0.26 2.26 -13.68
CA GLY A 307 0.54 2.72 -12.32
C GLY A 307 1.94 3.33 -12.19
N LEU A 308 2.96 2.68 -12.75
CA LEU A 308 4.32 3.19 -12.74
C LEU A 308 4.46 4.56 -13.44
N ILE A 309 3.81 4.73 -14.58
CA ILE A 309 3.76 6.02 -15.28
C ILE A 309 3.06 7.07 -14.40
N ALA A 310 1.94 6.70 -13.77
CA ALA A 310 1.21 7.59 -12.88
C ALA A 310 2.07 8.05 -11.70
N TYR A 311 2.76 7.13 -11.02
CA TYR A 311 3.71 7.45 -9.96
C TYR A 311 4.86 8.33 -10.45
N SER A 312 5.39 8.07 -11.65
CA SER A 312 6.47 8.86 -12.22
C SER A 312 6.05 10.30 -12.49
N TYR A 313 4.85 10.51 -13.02
CA TYR A 313 4.28 11.86 -13.19
C TYR A 313 4.00 12.56 -11.86
N ASP A 314 3.50 11.83 -10.84
CA ASP A 314 3.31 12.41 -9.49
C ASP A 314 4.65 12.90 -8.90
N LYS A 315 5.73 12.10 -9.02
CA LYS A 315 7.07 12.52 -8.57
C LYS A 315 7.62 13.72 -9.34
N LYS A 316 7.22 13.92 -10.59
CA LYS A 316 7.54 15.11 -11.40
C LYS A 316 6.63 16.31 -11.09
N GLY A 317 5.57 16.14 -10.30
CA GLY A 317 4.59 17.18 -10.01
C GLY A 317 3.53 17.38 -11.10
N ASP A 318 3.52 16.56 -12.15
CA ASP A 318 2.51 16.59 -13.22
C ASP A 318 1.25 15.81 -12.79
N SER A 319 0.43 16.49 -12.00
CA SER A 319 -0.77 15.88 -11.43
C SER A 319 -1.84 15.53 -12.47
N LEU A 320 -1.86 16.23 -13.62
CA LEU A 320 -2.83 15.95 -14.69
C LEU A 320 -2.55 14.59 -15.34
N ASN A 321 -1.31 14.36 -15.77
CA ASN A 321 -0.92 13.09 -16.34
C ASN A 321 -0.93 11.97 -15.29
N ALA A 322 -0.51 12.24 -14.05
CA ALA A 322 -0.61 11.28 -12.96
C ALA A 322 -2.05 10.79 -12.76
N LYS A 323 -3.03 11.70 -12.70
CA LYS A 323 -4.46 11.37 -12.61
C LYS A 323 -4.91 10.48 -13.77
N LYS A 324 -4.62 10.89 -15.02
CA LYS A 324 -4.98 10.15 -16.23
C LYS A 324 -4.48 8.70 -16.19
N TYR A 325 -3.20 8.50 -15.86
CA TYR A 325 -2.63 7.16 -15.84
C TYR A 325 -3.06 6.31 -14.64
N PHE A 326 -3.44 6.92 -13.50
CA PHE A 326 -4.10 6.19 -12.41
C PHE A 326 -5.51 5.73 -12.82
N GLU A 327 -6.29 6.54 -13.53
CA GLU A 327 -7.59 6.13 -14.06
C GLU A 327 -7.47 4.91 -14.98
N GLU A 328 -6.47 4.91 -15.87
CA GLU A 328 -6.18 3.76 -16.71
C GLU A 328 -5.73 2.53 -15.90
N PHE A 329 -4.87 2.73 -14.91
CA PHE A 329 -4.42 1.67 -14.01
C PHE A 329 -5.59 0.99 -13.29
N PHE A 330 -6.48 1.77 -12.68
CA PHE A 330 -7.65 1.25 -11.97
C PHE A 330 -8.67 0.54 -12.87
N THR A 331 -8.68 0.84 -14.17
CA THR A 331 -9.57 0.13 -15.13
C THR A 331 -8.96 -1.18 -15.64
N LYS A 332 -7.64 -1.33 -15.61
CA LYS A 332 -6.93 -2.46 -16.24
C LYS A 332 -6.44 -3.50 -15.23
N VAL A 333 -6.14 -3.07 -14.01
CA VAL A 333 -5.63 -3.96 -12.96
C VAL A 333 -6.79 -4.67 -12.28
N VAL A 334 -6.61 -5.95 -11.96
CA VAL A 334 -7.61 -6.67 -11.15
C VAL A 334 -7.69 -6.07 -9.75
N PRO A 335 -8.90 -5.85 -9.19
CA PRO A 335 -9.09 -5.13 -7.92
C PRO A 335 -8.26 -5.67 -6.74
N GLU A 336 -8.01 -6.98 -6.71
CA GLU A 336 -7.25 -7.66 -5.67
C GLU A 336 -5.75 -7.31 -5.68
N ASN A 337 -5.25 -6.83 -6.82
CA ASN A 337 -3.85 -6.43 -7.01
C ASN A 337 -3.62 -4.93 -6.77
N ILE A 338 -4.68 -4.17 -6.46
CA ILE A 338 -4.58 -2.75 -6.12
C ILE A 338 -4.24 -2.61 -4.63
N GLY A 339 -3.05 -2.09 -4.35
CA GLY A 339 -2.57 -1.92 -2.98
C GLY A 339 -3.08 -0.65 -2.29
N PRO A 340 -2.96 -0.58 -0.94
CA PRO A 340 -3.33 0.61 -0.18
C PRO A 340 -2.64 1.88 -0.67
N ASN A 341 -1.36 1.80 -1.03
CA ASN A 341 -0.58 2.95 -1.51
C ASN A 341 -1.09 3.51 -2.85
N ASP A 342 -1.64 2.65 -3.73
CA ASP A 342 -2.24 3.09 -4.99
C ASP A 342 -3.46 3.96 -4.73
N TYR A 343 -4.34 3.50 -3.84
CA TYR A 343 -5.52 4.25 -3.42
C TYR A 343 -5.14 5.56 -2.72
N ALA A 344 -4.18 5.54 -1.80
CA ALA A 344 -3.74 6.73 -1.06
C ALA A 344 -3.14 7.78 -1.99
N THR A 345 -2.24 7.37 -2.90
CA THR A 345 -1.57 8.27 -3.83
C THR A 345 -2.57 8.89 -4.81
N TYR A 346 -3.48 8.08 -5.36
CA TYR A 346 -4.51 8.61 -6.25
C TYR A 346 -5.46 9.58 -5.54
N GLY A 347 -5.90 9.25 -4.32
CA GLY A 347 -6.71 10.14 -3.49
C GLY A 347 -6.02 11.49 -3.24
N LYS A 348 -4.72 11.48 -2.91
CA LYS A 348 -3.91 12.69 -2.75
C LYS A 348 -3.81 13.52 -4.05
N ILE A 349 -3.67 12.87 -5.19
CA ILE A 349 -3.67 13.55 -6.50
C ILE A 349 -5.00 14.22 -6.76
N LEU A 350 -6.13 13.55 -6.50
CA LEU A 350 -7.48 14.08 -6.70
C LEU A 350 -7.75 15.37 -5.91
N LEU A 351 -7.17 15.53 -4.71
CA LEU A 351 -7.30 16.76 -3.91
C LEU A 351 -6.78 18.02 -4.60
N LYS A 352 -5.93 17.87 -5.64
CA LYS A 352 -5.41 18.98 -6.44
C LYS A 352 -6.40 19.47 -7.51
N PHE A 353 -7.53 18.76 -7.71
CA PHE A 353 -8.53 19.09 -8.73
C PHE A 353 -9.83 19.56 -8.07
N PRO A 354 -10.37 20.73 -8.48
CA PRO A 354 -11.62 21.23 -7.93
C PRO A 354 -12.77 20.24 -8.08
N GLY A 355 -13.55 20.05 -7.01
CA GLY A 355 -14.73 19.18 -7.01
C GLY A 355 -14.44 17.68 -6.86
N GLN A 356 -13.15 17.26 -6.74
CA GLN A 356 -12.79 15.86 -6.56
C GLN A 356 -12.61 15.46 -5.08
N ASP A 357 -12.88 16.34 -4.14
CA ASP A 357 -12.60 16.12 -2.70
C ASP A 357 -13.34 14.88 -2.15
N SER A 358 -14.62 14.71 -2.50
CA SER A 358 -15.42 13.57 -2.04
C SER A 358 -14.85 12.23 -2.55
N LEU A 359 -14.43 12.19 -3.80
CA LEU A 359 -13.82 11.01 -4.40
C LEU A 359 -12.45 10.75 -3.80
N ALA A 360 -11.65 11.79 -3.58
CA ALA A 360 -10.35 11.69 -2.92
C ALA A 360 -10.45 11.04 -1.53
N VAL A 361 -11.42 11.51 -0.72
CA VAL A 361 -11.70 10.94 0.61
C VAL A 361 -12.04 9.46 0.52
N GLN A 362 -12.89 9.04 -0.43
CA GLN A 362 -13.26 7.63 -0.60
C GLN A 362 -12.04 6.74 -0.91
N TYR A 363 -11.14 7.21 -1.77
CA TYR A 363 -9.93 6.46 -2.12
C TYR A 363 -8.97 6.34 -0.91
N VAL A 364 -8.74 7.42 -0.17
CA VAL A 364 -7.87 7.35 1.01
C VAL A 364 -8.48 6.54 2.14
N ASP A 365 -9.79 6.64 2.38
CA ASP A 365 -10.47 5.80 3.36
C ASP A 365 -10.37 4.31 2.98
N LYS A 366 -10.44 3.98 1.70
CA LYS A 366 -10.19 2.61 1.21
C LYS A 366 -8.74 2.17 1.46
N ALA A 367 -7.77 3.04 1.25
CA ALA A 367 -6.37 2.76 1.58
C ALA A 367 -6.20 2.44 3.08
N ILE A 368 -6.76 3.28 3.96
CA ILE A 368 -6.73 3.10 5.42
C ILE A 368 -7.40 1.78 5.84
N ALA A 369 -8.51 1.43 5.20
CA ALA A 369 -9.23 0.18 5.50
C ALA A 369 -8.43 -1.07 5.12
N LEU A 370 -7.73 -1.03 3.98
CA LEU A 370 -6.99 -2.17 3.44
C LEU A 370 -5.60 -2.35 4.07
N ASP A 371 -4.96 -1.25 4.50
CA ASP A 371 -3.61 -1.35 5.06
C ASP A 371 -3.64 -2.01 6.44
N THR A 372 -2.72 -2.92 6.68
CA THR A 372 -2.58 -3.62 7.96
C THR A 372 -1.55 -2.96 8.89
N VAL A 373 -0.72 -2.04 8.35
CA VAL A 373 0.34 -1.37 9.09
C VAL A 373 -0.14 -0.03 9.64
N PRO A 374 -0.26 0.13 10.97
CA PRO A 374 -0.76 1.38 11.57
C PRO A 374 0.04 2.62 11.18
N ALA A 375 1.36 2.49 11.02
CA ALA A 375 2.23 3.61 10.64
C ALA A 375 1.86 4.17 9.26
N ASN A 376 1.59 3.31 8.28
CA ASN A 376 1.19 3.72 6.94
C ASN A 376 -0.16 4.46 6.96
N LYS A 377 -1.13 3.96 7.74
CA LYS A 377 -2.44 4.63 7.90
C LYS A 377 -2.27 6.06 8.40
N LEU A 378 -1.39 6.26 9.38
CA LEU A 378 -1.09 7.60 9.91
C LEU A 378 -0.40 8.49 8.87
N GLU A 379 0.45 7.92 8.03
CA GLU A 379 1.10 8.64 6.94
C GLU A 379 0.07 9.09 5.88
N TYR A 380 -0.82 8.20 5.44
CA TYR A 380 -1.90 8.57 4.50
C TYR A 380 -2.76 9.72 5.02
N ILE A 381 -3.13 9.68 6.31
CA ILE A 381 -3.91 10.75 6.94
C ILE A 381 -3.14 12.07 6.94
N LYS A 382 -1.86 12.05 7.32
CA LYS A 382 -1.01 13.24 7.37
C LYS A 382 -0.80 13.85 5.99
N ASP A 383 -0.59 13.02 4.97
CA ASP A 383 -0.39 13.45 3.58
C ASP A 383 -1.64 14.17 3.03
N VAL A 384 -2.81 13.61 3.28
CA VAL A 384 -4.08 14.26 2.90
C VAL A 384 -4.27 15.56 3.65
N ALA A 385 -4.08 15.56 4.97
CA ALA A 385 -4.23 16.76 5.78
C ALA A 385 -3.25 17.88 5.35
N ALA A 386 -2.00 17.54 5.05
CA ALA A 386 -1.00 18.48 4.53
C ALA A 386 -1.42 19.06 3.16
N SER A 387 -1.96 18.23 2.28
CA SER A 387 -2.48 18.66 0.97
C SER A 387 -3.65 19.62 1.13
N LEU A 388 -4.57 19.35 2.05
CA LEU A 388 -5.71 20.21 2.38
C LEU A 388 -5.27 21.55 2.99
N ILE A 389 -4.25 21.54 3.87
CA ILE A 389 -3.66 22.77 4.42
C ILE A 389 -3.10 23.64 3.29
N THR A 390 -2.34 23.04 2.36
CA THR A 390 -1.77 23.73 1.19
C THR A 390 -2.86 24.33 0.31
N ALA A 391 -4.00 23.66 0.18
CA ALA A 391 -5.18 24.14 -0.55
C ALA A 391 -6.05 25.15 0.25
N GLY A 392 -5.67 25.53 1.49
CA GLY A 392 -6.43 26.41 2.36
C GLY A 392 -7.70 25.79 2.97
N LYS A 393 -7.91 24.49 2.83
CA LYS A 393 -9.09 23.74 3.33
C LYS A 393 -8.88 23.27 4.78
N PHE A 394 -8.70 24.25 5.69
CA PHE A 394 -8.31 23.97 7.07
C PHE A 394 -9.34 23.16 7.85
N ALA A 395 -10.64 23.41 7.64
CA ALA A 395 -11.71 22.64 8.28
C ALA A 395 -11.64 21.14 7.98
N ASP A 396 -11.33 20.78 6.73
CA ASP A 396 -11.20 19.39 6.32
C ASP A 396 -9.87 18.81 6.82
N ALA A 397 -8.79 19.60 6.80
CA ALA A 397 -7.51 19.18 7.39
C ALA A 397 -7.65 18.84 8.89
N GLY A 398 -8.39 19.63 9.66
CA GLY A 398 -8.71 19.37 11.05
C GLY A 398 -9.41 18.02 11.26
N LYS A 399 -10.44 17.73 10.45
CA LYS A 399 -11.14 16.42 10.46
C LYS A 399 -10.17 15.26 10.19
N TRP A 400 -9.26 15.41 9.23
CA TRP A 400 -8.27 14.39 8.92
C TRP A 400 -7.28 14.17 10.06
N TYR A 401 -6.74 15.24 10.66
CA TYR A 401 -5.91 15.09 11.87
C TYR A 401 -6.68 14.49 13.05
N GLY A 402 -7.98 14.75 13.16
CA GLY A 402 -8.85 14.13 14.16
C GLY A 402 -8.91 12.60 14.04
N LYS A 403 -8.81 12.03 12.81
CA LYS A 403 -8.69 10.56 12.61
C LYS A 403 -7.43 9.99 13.27
N ILE A 404 -6.32 10.77 13.37
CA ILE A 404 -5.10 10.33 14.08
C ILE A 404 -5.40 10.11 15.56
N LEU A 405 -6.18 11.00 16.19
CA LEU A 405 -6.53 10.88 17.59
C LEU A 405 -7.38 9.62 17.87
N ALA A 406 -8.18 9.20 16.89
CA ALA A 406 -8.98 7.97 16.99
C ALA A 406 -8.16 6.69 16.75
N LEU A 407 -7.13 6.74 15.89
CA LEU A 407 -6.33 5.56 15.50
C LEU A 407 -5.12 5.32 16.40
N LYS A 408 -4.59 6.36 17.05
CA LYS A 408 -3.36 6.32 17.84
C LYS A 408 -3.70 6.34 19.34
N PRO A 409 -3.55 5.23 20.08
CA PRO A 409 -3.89 5.19 21.51
C PRO A 409 -3.13 6.23 22.36
N ASN A 410 -1.87 6.51 21.99
CA ASN A 410 -0.98 7.42 22.69
C ASN A 410 -0.66 8.67 21.85
N TYR A 411 -1.69 9.41 21.45
CA TYR A 411 -1.48 10.70 20.79
C TYR A 411 -0.91 11.75 21.76
N GLY A 412 -0.03 12.60 21.22
CA GLY A 412 0.69 13.63 22.01
C GLY A 412 0.22 15.04 21.70
N LYS A 413 0.95 16.02 22.28
CA LYS A 413 0.69 17.46 22.10
C LYS A 413 0.60 17.86 20.63
N VAL A 414 1.51 17.34 19.80
CA VAL A 414 1.61 17.68 18.37
C VAL A 414 0.39 17.19 17.59
N ASP A 415 -0.09 15.97 17.88
CA ASP A 415 -1.28 15.42 17.22
C ASP A 415 -2.53 16.25 17.50
N MET A 416 -2.73 16.63 18.78
CA MET A 416 -3.83 17.49 19.23
C MET A 416 -3.71 18.91 18.68
N TYR A 417 -2.48 19.44 18.62
CA TYR A 417 -2.24 20.75 18.02
C TYR A 417 -2.72 20.80 16.58
N TYR A 418 -2.26 19.86 15.73
CA TYR A 418 -2.66 19.88 14.33
C TYR A 418 -4.16 19.68 14.15
N ALA A 419 -4.81 18.82 14.93
CA ALA A 419 -6.25 18.63 14.87
C ALA A 419 -6.99 19.91 15.28
N GLY A 420 -6.78 20.41 16.49
CA GLY A 420 -7.50 21.55 17.04
C GLY A 420 -7.17 22.87 16.33
N TYR A 421 -5.91 23.11 15.95
CA TYR A 421 -5.51 24.35 15.29
C TYR A 421 -6.04 24.47 13.86
N ASN A 422 -6.09 23.37 13.10
CA ASN A 422 -6.69 23.39 11.77
C ASN A 422 -8.22 23.52 11.85
N ASP A 423 -8.88 22.86 12.81
CA ASP A 423 -10.31 23.10 13.08
C ASP A 423 -10.58 24.57 13.42
N TYR A 424 -9.75 25.18 14.27
CA TYR A 424 -9.85 26.60 14.59
C TYR A 424 -9.69 27.49 13.34
N ARG A 425 -8.64 27.24 12.54
CA ARG A 425 -8.40 28.00 11.30
C ARG A 425 -9.52 27.83 10.28
N GLY A 426 -10.17 26.69 10.27
CA GLY A 426 -11.29 26.33 9.40
C GLY A 426 -12.65 26.83 9.90
N GLY A 427 -12.71 27.50 11.06
CA GLY A 427 -13.97 27.99 11.64
C GLY A 427 -14.77 26.92 12.40
N ASN A 428 -14.25 25.71 12.56
CA ASN A 428 -14.85 24.60 13.33
C ASN A 428 -14.58 24.79 14.84
N TYR A 429 -14.94 25.94 15.38
CA TYR A 429 -14.58 26.34 16.74
C TYR A 429 -15.03 25.36 17.83
N LYS A 430 -16.20 24.72 17.68
CA LYS A 430 -16.68 23.70 18.63
C LYS A 430 -15.81 22.46 18.64
N SER A 431 -15.37 22.00 17.46
CA SER A 431 -14.44 20.86 17.34
C SER A 431 -13.07 21.21 17.92
N ALA A 432 -12.54 22.39 17.58
CA ALA A 432 -11.29 22.91 18.13
C ALA A 432 -11.32 22.98 19.66
N ASP A 433 -12.38 23.53 20.24
CA ASP A 433 -12.62 23.60 21.68
C ASP A 433 -12.56 22.20 22.34
N SER A 434 -13.24 21.22 21.75
CA SER A 434 -13.23 19.84 22.26
C SER A 434 -11.83 19.23 22.28
N VAL A 435 -11.04 19.44 21.21
CA VAL A 435 -9.66 18.94 21.13
C VAL A 435 -8.76 19.64 22.15
N PHE A 436 -8.89 20.98 22.29
CA PHE A 436 -8.08 21.74 23.25
C PHE A 436 -8.49 21.47 24.69
N HIS A 437 -9.73 21.11 24.96
CA HIS A 437 -10.15 20.65 26.28
C HIS A 437 -9.39 19.37 26.69
N ILE A 438 -9.30 18.38 25.81
CA ILE A 438 -8.49 17.17 26.04
C ILE A 438 -7.01 17.52 26.23
N TYR A 439 -6.50 18.50 25.48
CA TYR A 439 -5.12 18.98 25.62
C TYR A 439 -4.90 19.56 27.03
N GLN A 440 -5.82 20.40 27.51
CA GLN A 440 -5.76 21.04 28.82
C GLN A 440 -5.79 20.02 29.97
N GLU A 441 -6.61 18.98 29.86
CA GLU A 441 -6.65 17.89 30.84
C GLU A 441 -5.35 17.11 30.92
N LYS A 442 -4.75 16.80 29.74
CA LYS A 442 -3.49 16.06 29.67
C LYS A 442 -2.26 16.88 30.04
N TYR A 443 -2.29 18.19 29.80
CA TYR A 443 -1.14 19.09 29.96
C TYR A 443 -1.56 20.41 30.65
N PRO A 444 -2.06 20.36 31.89
CA PRO A 444 -2.65 21.52 32.56
C PRO A 444 -1.67 22.67 32.81
N ALA A 445 -0.35 22.40 32.88
CA ALA A 445 0.69 23.41 33.02
C ALA A 445 1.13 24.06 31.69
N ASP A 446 0.61 23.60 30.54
CA ASP A 446 0.99 24.14 29.25
C ASP A 446 0.03 25.27 28.83
N ALA A 447 0.50 26.51 28.88
CA ALA A 447 -0.29 27.70 28.54
C ALA A 447 -0.84 27.64 27.09
N TYR A 448 -0.17 26.92 26.20
CA TYR A 448 -0.55 26.85 24.77
C TYR A 448 -1.95 26.24 24.59
N GLY A 449 -2.24 25.13 25.27
CA GLY A 449 -3.57 24.49 25.20
C GLY A 449 -4.69 25.36 25.73
N TRP A 450 -4.44 26.12 26.81
CA TRP A 450 -5.39 27.07 27.36
C TRP A 450 -5.61 28.26 26.43
N TYR A 451 -4.53 28.79 25.86
CA TYR A 451 -4.59 29.90 24.92
C TYR A 451 -5.40 29.55 23.63
N LEU A 452 -5.11 28.39 23.01
CA LEU A 452 -5.84 28.00 21.81
C LEU A 452 -7.30 27.61 22.09
N GLY A 453 -7.57 27.01 23.26
CA GLY A 453 -8.95 26.78 23.71
C GLY A 453 -9.71 28.09 23.92
N ALA A 454 -9.09 29.11 24.49
CA ALA A 454 -9.66 30.43 24.62
C ALA A 454 -9.98 31.05 23.25
N ARG A 455 -9.06 30.95 22.30
CA ARG A 455 -9.27 31.41 20.92
C ARG A 455 -10.44 30.69 20.23
N ALA A 456 -10.61 29.39 20.48
CA ALA A 456 -11.77 28.64 19.99
C ALA A 456 -13.07 29.14 20.63
N LYS A 457 -13.07 29.43 21.95
CA LYS A 457 -14.20 30.01 22.66
C LYS A 457 -14.56 31.42 22.17
N GLU A 458 -13.59 32.26 21.80
CA GLU A 458 -13.86 33.55 21.14
C GLU A 458 -14.58 33.34 19.81
N GLY A 459 -14.20 32.33 19.03
CA GLY A 459 -14.88 32.01 17.77
C GLY A 459 -16.32 31.54 17.98
N ILE A 460 -16.62 30.89 19.12
CA ILE A 460 -17.99 30.48 19.50
C ILE A 460 -18.80 31.67 20.03
N ASP A 461 -18.21 32.54 20.84
CA ASP A 461 -18.78 33.73 21.47
C ASP A 461 -18.15 35.00 20.87
N SER A 462 -18.45 35.25 19.60
CA SER A 462 -17.78 36.30 18.80
C SER A 462 -18.03 37.74 19.31
N THR A 463 -19.08 37.97 20.05
CA THR A 463 -19.37 39.26 20.72
C THR A 463 -18.73 39.37 22.10
N ASN A 464 -18.21 38.25 22.63
CA ASN A 464 -17.71 38.12 24.01
C ASN A 464 -18.74 38.40 25.11
N GLU A 465 -20.01 38.48 24.82
CA GLU A 465 -21.08 38.76 25.78
C GLU A 465 -21.21 37.67 26.85
N LEU A 466 -21.03 36.39 26.44
CA LEU A 466 -21.09 35.25 27.33
C LEU A 466 -19.81 35.09 28.15
N GLY A 467 -18.69 35.65 27.67
CA GLY A 467 -17.38 35.59 28.31
C GLY A 467 -16.79 34.18 28.35
N LEU A 468 -17.10 33.33 27.35
CA LEU A 468 -16.68 31.92 27.34
C LEU A 468 -15.17 31.74 27.33
N ALA A 469 -14.42 32.67 26.75
CA ALA A 469 -12.95 32.61 26.70
C ALA A 469 -12.28 33.06 28.02
N LYS A 470 -12.98 33.86 28.84
CA LYS A 470 -12.44 34.45 30.06
C LYS A 470 -11.75 33.45 30.98
N PRO A 471 -12.41 32.35 31.43
CA PRO A 471 -11.77 31.43 32.39
C PRO A 471 -10.51 30.75 31.86
N LEU A 472 -10.42 30.54 30.52
CA LEU A 472 -9.26 29.96 29.88
C LEU A 472 -8.09 30.97 29.80
N TYR A 473 -8.39 32.24 29.49
CA TYR A 473 -7.37 33.30 29.52
C TYR A 473 -6.88 33.57 30.96
N GLU A 474 -7.74 33.48 31.95
CA GLU A 474 -7.30 33.55 33.37
C GLU A 474 -6.30 32.43 33.71
N LYS A 475 -6.48 31.23 33.17
CA LYS A 475 -5.49 30.14 33.31
C LYS A 475 -4.15 30.46 32.63
N VAL A 476 -4.18 31.01 31.41
CA VAL A 476 -2.95 31.48 30.72
C VAL A 476 -2.22 32.52 31.57
N ILE A 477 -2.95 33.51 32.12
CA ILE A 477 -2.39 34.59 32.95
C ILE A 477 -1.81 34.00 34.24
N GLY A 478 -2.52 33.08 34.90
CA GLY A 478 -2.04 32.42 36.12
C GLY A 478 -0.75 31.61 35.90
N ILE A 479 -0.63 30.92 34.77
CA ILE A 479 0.61 30.24 34.36
C ILE A 479 1.71 31.27 34.14
N SER A 480 1.40 32.39 33.46
CA SER A 480 2.36 33.47 33.21
C SER A 480 2.86 34.10 34.52
N ASP A 481 1.98 34.29 35.47
CA ASP A 481 2.36 34.91 36.76
C ASP A 481 3.43 34.08 37.50
N THR A 482 3.36 32.76 37.40
CA THR A 482 4.31 31.82 38.03
C THR A 482 5.54 31.50 37.19
N THR A 483 5.53 31.84 35.90
CA THR A 483 6.67 31.57 34.96
C THR A 483 7.77 32.61 35.19
N GLN A 484 9.00 32.16 35.50
CA GLN A 484 10.16 33.04 35.69
C GLN A 484 10.61 33.71 34.40
N ASP A 485 10.73 32.92 33.32
CA ASP A 485 11.07 33.42 31.97
C ASP A 485 9.83 34.00 31.27
N LYS A 486 9.59 35.30 31.48
CA LYS A 486 8.46 36.01 30.86
C LYS A 486 8.55 36.05 29.34
N ALA A 487 9.75 35.96 28.76
CA ALA A 487 9.92 35.98 27.31
C ALA A 487 9.32 34.72 26.64
N SER A 488 9.43 33.56 27.29
CA SER A 488 8.90 32.29 26.76
C SER A 488 7.38 32.25 26.64
N ILE A 489 6.67 33.01 27.48
CA ILE A 489 5.21 33.02 27.55
C ILE A 489 4.56 34.28 26.99
N LYS A 490 5.35 35.28 26.63
CA LYS A 490 4.93 36.60 26.13
C LYS A 490 3.85 36.48 25.04
N ASN A 491 4.03 35.55 24.07
CA ASN A 491 3.14 35.39 22.94
C ASN A 491 1.74 34.86 23.31
N PHE A 492 1.53 34.37 24.51
CA PHE A 492 0.25 33.89 25.02
C PHE A 492 -0.31 34.85 26.07
N ALA A 493 0.54 35.32 26.99
CA ALA A 493 0.14 36.14 28.10
C ALA A 493 -0.32 37.54 27.70
N ILE A 494 0.37 38.21 26.77
CA ILE A 494 -0.03 39.54 26.29
C ILE A 494 -1.40 39.50 25.58
N PRO A 495 -1.68 38.61 24.60
CA PRO A 495 -3.00 38.52 24.01
C PRO A 495 -4.09 38.14 25.03
N ALA A 496 -3.81 37.27 26.01
CA ALA A 496 -4.74 36.93 27.07
C ALA A 496 -5.13 38.15 27.91
N ASN A 497 -4.15 38.95 28.34
CA ASN A 497 -4.42 40.18 29.10
C ASN A 497 -5.15 41.23 28.23
N ARG A 498 -4.85 41.34 26.93
CA ARG A 498 -5.58 42.25 26.01
C ARG A 498 -7.05 41.85 25.87
N TYR A 499 -7.36 40.55 25.80
CA TYR A 499 -8.74 40.10 25.85
C TYR A 499 -9.43 40.53 27.15
N MET A 500 -8.77 40.34 28.29
CA MET A 500 -9.32 40.72 29.60
C MET A 500 -9.56 42.23 29.69
N VAL A 501 -8.65 43.06 29.16
CA VAL A 501 -8.83 44.51 29.07
C VAL A 501 -10.11 44.85 28.30
N ALA A 502 -10.24 44.27 27.09
CA ALA A 502 -11.40 44.50 26.22
C ALA A 502 -12.71 44.00 26.86
N TYR A 503 -12.70 42.83 27.48
CA TYR A 503 -13.86 42.24 28.15
C TYR A 503 -14.35 43.10 29.32
N PHE A 504 -13.44 43.49 30.23
CA PHE A 504 -13.84 44.29 31.39
C PHE A 504 -14.25 45.71 30.98
N TYR A 505 -13.58 46.34 30.04
CA TYR A 505 -13.91 47.67 29.59
C TYR A 505 -15.22 47.72 28.79
N ASN A 506 -15.35 46.89 27.74
CA ASN A 506 -16.46 46.98 26.78
C ASN A 506 -17.71 46.22 27.26
N ILE A 507 -17.57 45.09 27.92
CA ILE A 507 -18.70 44.21 28.28
C ILE A 507 -19.14 44.43 29.73
N LYS A 508 -18.19 44.52 30.65
CA LYS A 508 -18.50 44.65 32.07
C LYS A 508 -18.57 46.10 32.53
N HIS A 509 -18.03 47.04 31.75
CA HIS A 509 -17.90 48.45 32.09
C HIS A 509 -17.11 48.69 33.40
N GLU A 510 -16.15 47.81 33.69
CA GLU A 510 -15.29 47.85 34.88
C GLU A 510 -13.90 48.39 34.51
N THR A 511 -13.73 49.73 34.57
CA THR A 511 -12.48 50.39 34.14
C THR A 511 -11.28 50.00 35.01
N ASP A 512 -11.47 49.79 36.32
CA ASP A 512 -10.39 49.38 37.24
C ASP A 512 -9.85 48.00 36.89
N SER A 513 -10.75 47.03 36.65
CA SER A 513 -10.38 45.67 36.19
C SER A 513 -9.63 45.72 34.87
N ALA A 514 -10.09 46.54 33.92
CA ALA A 514 -9.41 46.73 32.64
C ALA A 514 -7.99 47.28 32.81
N LEU A 515 -7.82 48.30 33.69
CA LEU A 515 -6.51 48.89 34.00
C LEU A 515 -5.56 47.87 34.67
N TYR A 516 -6.09 47.01 35.59
CA TYR A 516 -5.33 45.94 36.19
C TYR A 516 -4.71 45.01 35.16
N TYR A 517 -5.49 44.49 34.20
CA TYR A 517 -4.97 43.59 33.15
C TYR A 517 -4.06 44.34 32.17
N ASN A 518 -4.29 45.60 31.90
CA ASN A 518 -3.40 46.39 31.07
C ASN A 518 -2.01 46.59 31.71
N ASN A 519 -1.97 46.79 33.04
CA ASN A 519 -0.70 46.88 33.77
C ASN A 519 0.07 45.55 33.74
N LYS A 520 -0.63 44.39 33.76
CA LYS A 520 0.03 43.09 33.58
C LYS A 520 0.69 42.94 32.22
N ILE A 521 0.17 43.58 31.15
CA ILE A 521 0.88 43.63 29.87
C ILE A 521 2.20 44.38 30.02
N LEU A 522 2.20 45.52 30.71
CA LEU A 522 3.39 46.34 30.91
C LEU A 522 4.41 45.69 31.88
N GLU A 523 3.97 44.79 32.77
CA GLU A 523 4.89 43.95 33.57
C GLU A 523 5.65 42.93 32.67
N ILE A 524 5.02 42.43 31.60
CA ILE A 524 5.63 41.50 30.67
C ILE A 524 6.47 42.22 29.59
N ASP A 525 5.95 43.35 29.09
CA ASP A 525 6.58 44.18 28.08
C ASP A 525 6.38 45.68 28.43
N PRO A 526 7.30 46.28 29.16
CA PRO A 526 7.22 47.69 29.54
C PRO A 526 7.20 48.66 28.36
N THR A 527 7.57 48.18 27.18
CA THR A 527 7.66 49.00 25.93
C THR A 527 6.46 48.80 25.01
N ASP A 528 5.44 48.04 25.41
CA ASP A 528 4.25 47.82 24.55
C ASP A 528 3.49 49.14 24.34
N ALA A 529 3.67 49.71 23.14
CA ALA A 529 3.11 51.03 22.82
C ALA A 529 1.58 51.08 22.88
N THR A 530 0.90 49.93 22.65
CA THR A 530 -0.56 49.84 22.76
C THR A 530 -0.98 49.87 24.20
N ALA A 531 -0.33 49.12 25.07
CA ALA A 531 -0.64 49.10 26.50
C ALA A 531 -0.36 50.44 27.18
N LEU A 532 0.70 51.15 26.80
CA LEU A 532 0.99 52.49 27.31
C LEU A 532 -0.15 53.46 26.98
N LYS A 533 -0.57 53.53 25.70
CA LYS A 533 -1.70 54.39 25.30
C LYS A 533 -3.02 54.00 25.98
N THR A 534 -3.26 52.69 26.13
CA THR A 534 -4.46 52.18 26.79
C THR A 534 -4.47 52.56 28.25
N LYS A 535 -3.33 52.53 28.94
CA LYS A 535 -3.17 52.96 30.32
C LYS A 535 -3.61 54.41 30.50
N ASP A 536 -3.04 55.33 29.72
CA ASP A 536 -3.36 56.77 29.79
C ASP A 536 -4.87 57.01 29.53
N ALA A 537 -5.46 56.28 28.60
CA ALA A 537 -6.88 56.41 28.33
C ALA A 537 -7.77 55.92 29.49
N LEU A 538 -7.46 54.75 30.06
CA LEU A 538 -8.22 54.18 31.19
C LEU A 538 -8.10 55.02 32.44
N GLU A 539 -6.90 55.51 32.76
CA GLU A 539 -6.67 56.45 33.90
C GLU A 539 -7.47 57.75 33.73
N GLY A 540 -7.52 58.28 32.50
CA GLY A 540 -8.34 59.44 32.16
C GLY A 540 -9.85 59.22 32.35
N VAL A 541 -10.35 58.00 32.07
CA VAL A 541 -11.77 57.63 32.32
C VAL A 541 -12.01 57.53 33.83
N LEU A 542 -11.16 56.86 34.60
CA LEU A 542 -11.27 56.73 36.05
C LEU A 542 -11.30 58.08 36.77
N LYS A 543 -10.41 59.00 36.37
CA LYS A 543 -10.39 60.36 36.91
C LYS A 543 -11.73 61.09 36.71
N LYS A 544 -12.30 61.00 35.50
CA LYS A 544 -13.63 61.58 35.19
C LYS A 544 -14.76 60.93 36.04
N GLN A 545 -14.71 59.62 36.23
CA GLN A 545 -15.69 58.89 37.04
C GLN A 545 -15.63 59.32 38.50
N THR A 546 -14.39 59.46 39.06
CA THR A 546 -14.17 59.95 40.42
C THR A 546 -14.68 61.40 40.59
N GLU A 547 -14.31 62.28 39.64
CA GLU A 547 -14.79 63.68 39.67
C GLU A 547 -16.32 63.79 39.57
N ALA A 548 -16.96 62.90 38.83
CA ALA A 548 -18.44 62.86 38.71
C ALA A 548 -19.09 62.34 40.02
N ALA A 549 -18.50 61.32 40.65
CA ALA A 549 -18.95 60.80 41.94
C ALA A 549 -18.84 61.86 43.05
N ASP A 550 -17.71 62.60 43.12
CA ASP A 550 -17.48 63.65 44.05
C ASP A 550 -18.47 64.85 43.92
N LYS A 551 -18.85 65.15 42.67
CA LYS A 551 -19.87 66.15 42.35
C LYS A 551 -21.27 65.69 42.78
N ALA A 552 -21.58 64.44 42.67
CA ALA A 552 -22.88 63.89 43.08
C ALA A 552 -23.06 63.78 44.61
N THR A 553 -21.97 63.64 45.33
CA THR A 553 -21.98 63.56 46.83
C THR A 553 -21.95 64.92 47.55
N LYS A 554 -21.71 66.06 46.83
CA LYS A 554 -21.79 67.38 47.43
C LYS A 554 -23.23 67.75 47.74
N PRO A 555 -23.60 68.07 48.99
CA PRO A 555 -24.94 68.50 49.33
C PRO A 555 -25.27 69.80 48.56
N ALA A 556 -26.48 69.88 48.02
CA ALA A 556 -26.97 71.10 47.37
C ALA A 556 -26.82 72.31 48.29
N PRO A 557 -26.33 73.48 47.82
CA PRO A 557 -26.19 74.66 48.69
C PRO A 557 -27.56 75.01 49.21
N ALA A 558 -27.65 75.14 50.55
CA ALA A 558 -28.86 75.55 51.24
C ALA A 558 -29.33 76.90 50.66
N LYS A 559 -30.50 76.88 50.03
CA LYS A 559 -31.15 78.14 49.64
C LYS A 559 -31.36 78.98 50.83
N LYS A 560 -30.70 80.13 50.86
CA LYS A 560 -31.00 81.24 51.79
C LYS A 560 -32.28 81.92 51.36
#